data_9a23c761a49fd67db79904192b010042
#
_entry.id   9a23c761a49fd67db79904192b010042
#
_cell.length_a   1.000
_cell.length_b   1.000
_cell.length_c   1.000
_cell.angle_alpha   90.00
_cell.angle_beta   90.00
_cell.angle_gamma   90.00
#
_symmetry.space_group_name_H-M   'P 1'
#
loop_
_entity.id
_entity.type
_entity.pdbx_description
1 polymer ?
#
loop_
_entity_poly.entity_id
_entity_poly.type
_entity_poly.pdbx_seq_one_letter_code
_entity_poly.pdbx_strand_id
1 'polypeptide(L)'
;AVLVGAAVLFGCGEPSGAVSKEEPLTVYLWENSLIKNLVPYIHEQLPDQDIEFIVGNNDTDLYSYMEEHGELPDVITVRRFSGTDAQDLQPYLMDFCSYDVVSRYYSYALQYYKNSDNEIQWLPVCGLPQTIIANKTLFDQYGIKIPTNYQEYAEACQQFYENGIKPYSMDLAEDWSAHEVIQAGAIGEFTSLDGIEWRSSAETSSGEVKFDDGLWKRIFS
;
A
#
# COMPACT_ATOMS: atom_id res chain seq x y z
N ALA A 1 -8.48 13.51 -12.06
CA ALA A 1 -8.31 12.69 -13.26
C ALA A 1 -6.91 12.09 -13.20
N VAL A 2 -6.83 10.86 -12.80
CA VAL A 2 -5.57 10.11 -12.81
C VAL A 2 -5.46 9.48 -14.20
N LEU A 3 -4.64 10.06 -15.05
CA LEU A 3 -4.23 9.40 -16.29
C LEU A 3 -3.15 8.38 -15.92
N VAL A 4 -3.46 7.11 -16.04
CA VAL A 4 -2.45 6.05 -16.12
C VAL A 4 -1.82 6.20 -17.51
N GLY A 5 -0.73 6.93 -17.58
CA GLY A 5 0.06 7.01 -18.79
C GLY A 5 0.86 5.71 -18.92
N ALA A 6 0.39 4.77 -19.72
CA ALA A 6 1.22 3.67 -20.15
C ALA A 6 2.38 4.26 -20.96
N ALA A 7 3.58 4.22 -20.41
CA ALA A 7 4.78 4.55 -21.16
C ALA A 7 5.10 3.37 -22.09
N VAL A 8 4.70 3.46 -23.34
CA VAL A 8 5.16 2.52 -24.37
C VAL A 8 6.64 2.83 -24.62
N LEU A 9 7.50 1.94 -24.17
CA LEU A 9 8.93 2.00 -24.47
C LEU A 9 9.16 1.56 -25.91
N PHE A 10 9.34 2.53 -26.81
CA PHE A 10 9.97 2.26 -28.09
C PHE A 10 11.47 2.05 -27.89
N GLY A 11 11.88 0.80 -27.86
CA GLY A 11 13.28 0.47 -28.09
C GLY A 11 13.69 0.90 -29.49
N CYS A 12 14.76 1.68 -29.61
CA CYS A 12 15.37 2.01 -30.91
C CYS A 12 15.96 0.75 -31.55
N GLY A 13 15.12 -0.02 -32.25
CA GLY A 13 15.51 -1.04 -33.21
C GLY A 13 15.00 -0.64 -34.58
N GLU A 14 15.83 -0.74 -35.62
CA GLU A 14 15.46 -0.39 -37.01
C GLU A 14 14.23 -1.20 -37.50
N PRO A 15 13.36 -0.63 -38.33
CA PRO A 15 12.16 -1.30 -38.78
C PRO A 15 12.51 -2.34 -39.86
N SER A 16 12.59 -3.59 -39.52
CA SER A 16 12.49 -4.70 -40.47
C SER A 16 11.04 -5.15 -40.50
N GLY A 17 10.38 -4.93 -41.64
CA GLY A 17 8.96 -5.15 -41.82
C GLY A 17 8.52 -6.59 -41.65
N ALA A 18 7.75 -6.81 -40.68
CA ALA A 18 6.58 -7.68 -40.56
C ALA A 18 5.74 -7.06 -39.44
N VAL A 19 4.49 -6.75 -39.70
CA VAL A 19 3.53 -6.37 -38.67
C VAL A 19 3.34 -7.64 -37.82
N SER A 20 4.16 -7.85 -36.83
CA SER A 20 3.85 -8.78 -35.74
C SER A 20 2.61 -8.22 -35.07
N LYS A 21 1.58 -9.03 -34.92
CA LYS A 21 0.48 -8.74 -34.02
C LYS A 21 1.15 -8.48 -32.68
N GLU A 22 1.11 -7.23 -32.20
CA GLU A 22 1.66 -6.93 -30.87
C GLU A 22 0.92 -7.84 -29.88
N GLU A 23 1.68 -8.52 -29.05
CA GLU A 23 1.10 -9.34 -27.99
C GLU A 23 0.35 -8.40 -27.03
N PRO A 24 -0.76 -8.84 -26.45
CA PRO A 24 -1.51 -8.00 -25.51
C PRO A 24 -0.62 -7.63 -24.31
N LEU A 25 -0.78 -6.41 -23.81
CA LEU A 25 -0.14 -5.98 -22.55
C LEU A 25 -0.72 -6.79 -21.40
N THR A 26 0.12 -7.48 -20.65
CA THR A 26 -0.31 -8.30 -19.51
C THR A 26 -0.30 -7.49 -18.22
N VAL A 27 -1.43 -7.48 -17.51
CA VAL A 27 -1.60 -6.73 -16.25
C VAL A 27 -2.06 -7.66 -15.14
N TYR A 28 -1.18 -7.91 -14.17
CA TYR A 28 -1.52 -8.69 -12.99
C TYR A 28 -2.21 -7.82 -11.95
N LEU A 29 -3.41 -8.22 -11.55
CA LEU A 29 -4.20 -7.59 -10.50
C LEU A 29 -4.23 -8.50 -9.27
N TRP A 30 -3.66 -7.99 -8.19
CA TRP A 30 -3.54 -8.72 -6.94
C TRP A 30 -4.89 -9.17 -6.34
N GLU A 31 -5.99 -8.47 -6.59
CA GLU A 31 -7.28 -8.76 -5.97
C GLU A 31 -8.47 -8.51 -6.89
N ASN A 32 -9.49 -9.38 -6.76
CA ASN A 32 -10.74 -9.31 -7.50
C ASN A 32 -11.52 -7.98 -7.35
N SER A 33 -11.40 -7.30 -6.22
CA SER A 33 -12.10 -6.03 -6.00
C SER A 33 -11.58 -4.91 -6.92
N LEU A 34 -10.31 -4.95 -7.30
CA LEU A 34 -9.71 -4.02 -8.25
C LEU A 34 -10.30 -4.19 -9.65
N ILE A 35 -10.64 -5.43 -10.03
CA ILE A 35 -11.16 -5.74 -11.36
C ILE A 35 -12.47 -5.01 -11.61
N LYS A 36 -13.37 -5.02 -10.65
CA LYS A 36 -14.71 -4.44 -10.82
C LYS A 36 -14.69 -2.94 -11.09
N ASN A 37 -13.70 -2.25 -10.54
CA ASN A 37 -13.64 -0.80 -10.58
C ASN A 37 -12.52 -0.29 -11.50
N LEU A 38 -11.37 -0.92 -11.51
CA LEU A 38 -10.19 -0.45 -12.23
C LEU A 38 -10.20 -0.90 -13.69
N VAL A 39 -10.56 -2.15 -13.98
CA VAL A 39 -10.54 -2.68 -15.35
C VAL A 39 -11.48 -1.93 -16.29
N PRO A 40 -12.76 -1.67 -15.95
CA PRO A 40 -13.64 -0.87 -16.80
C PRO A 40 -13.09 0.54 -17.06
N TYR A 41 -12.48 1.15 -16.03
CA TYR A 41 -11.87 2.47 -16.16
C TYR A 41 -10.65 2.45 -17.09
N ILE A 42 -9.79 1.42 -16.98
CA ILE A 42 -8.62 1.29 -17.87
C ILE A 42 -9.07 1.15 -19.32
N HIS A 43 -10.05 0.29 -19.61
CA HIS A 43 -10.58 0.14 -20.97
C HIS A 43 -11.21 1.43 -21.52
N GLU A 44 -11.86 2.23 -20.67
CA GLU A 44 -12.38 3.54 -21.06
C GLU A 44 -11.26 4.52 -21.41
N GLN A 45 -10.15 4.51 -20.67
CA GLN A 45 -9.04 5.43 -20.87
C GLN A 45 -8.08 4.97 -21.99
N LEU A 46 -8.01 3.69 -22.27
CA LEU A 46 -7.10 3.07 -23.22
C LEU A 46 -7.87 2.14 -24.18
N PRO A 47 -8.82 2.67 -24.97
CA PRO A 47 -9.74 1.84 -25.78
C PRO A 47 -9.03 1.09 -26.92
N ASP A 48 -7.89 1.58 -27.39
CA ASP A 48 -7.13 1.02 -28.50
C ASP A 48 -6.01 0.06 -28.04
N GLN A 49 -5.85 -0.13 -26.72
CA GLN A 49 -4.84 -1.06 -26.18
C GLN A 49 -5.46 -2.44 -25.96
N ASP A 50 -4.79 -3.45 -26.49
CA ASP A 50 -5.10 -4.84 -26.19
C ASP A 50 -4.45 -5.19 -24.84
N ILE A 51 -5.28 -5.43 -23.81
CA ILE A 51 -4.81 -5.66 -22.44
C ILE A 51 -5.42 -6.95 -21.92
N GLU A 52 -4.57 -7.87 -21.49
CA GLU A 52 -4.96 -9.07 -20.78
C GLU A 52 -4.80 -8.87 -19.27
N PHE A 53 -5.91 -9.02 -18.53
CA PHE A 53 -5.89 -8.91 -17.07
C PHE A 53 -5.80 -10.29 -16.42
N ILE A 54 -4.72 -10.50 -15.66
CA ILE A 54 -4.47 -11.71 -14.89
C ILE A 54 -4.89 -11.43 -13.45
N VAL A 55 -5.74 -12.29 -12.89
CA VAL A 55 -6.26 -12.09 -11.54
C VAL A 55 -5.55 -13.01 -10.57
N GLY A 56 -4.83 -12.40 -9.65
CA GLY A 56 -4.28 -13.11 -8.51
C GLY A 56 -5.39 -13.56 -7.54
N ASN A 57 -5.20 -14.71 -6.96
CA ASN A 57 -5.97 -15.22 -5.85
C ASN A 57 -5.01 -15.90 -4.85
N ASN A 58 -5.53 -16.45 -3.75
CA ASN A 58 -4.69 -17.11 -2.76
C ASN A 58 -3.92 -18.34 -3.30
N ASP A 59 -4.40 -18.91 -4.41
CA ASP A 59 -3.80 -20.09 -5.03
C ASP A 59 -2.93 -19.75 -6.24
N THR A 60 -3.07 -18.52 -6.77
CA THR A 60 -2.32 -18.01 -7.93
C THR A 60 -1.73 -16.66 -7.56
N ASP A 61 -0.68 -16.68 -6.77
CA ASP A 61 0.09 -15.47 -6.47
C ASP A 61 1.07 -15.15 -7.61
N LEU A 62 1.70 -13.99 -7.51
CA LEU A 62 2.63 -13.53 -8.53
C LEU A 62 3.83 -14.46 -8.72
N TYR A 63 4.32 -15.07 -7.65
CA TYR A 63 5.48 -15.97 -7.70
C TYR A 63 5.14 -17.28 -8.38
N SER A 64 3.96 -17.84 -8.10
CA SER A 64 3.43 -19.01 -8.82
C SER A 64 3.28 -18.73 -10.31
N TYR A 65 2.82 -17.53 -10.68
CA TYR A 65 2.76 -17.11 -12.08
C TYR A 65 4.15 -17.10 -12.73
N MET A 66 5.14 -16.52 -12.04
CA MET A 66 6.53 -16.48 -12.54
C MET A 66 7.13 -17.88 -12.70
N GLU A 67 6.87 -18.80 -11.77
CA GLU A 67 7.33 -20.20 -11.87
C GLU A 67 6.72 -20.91 -13.08
N GLU A 68 5.44 -20.67 -13.35
CA GLU A 68 4.72 -21.32 -14.45
C GLU A 68 5.12 -20.78 -15.84
N HIS A 69 5.31 -19.45 -15.96
CA HIS A 69 5.53 -18.79 -17.24
C HIS A 69 7.00 -18.42 -17.50
N GLY A 70 7.83 -18.39 -16.45
CA GLY A 70 9.24 -18.02 -16.55
C GLY A 70 9.51 -16.53 -16.65
N GLU A 71 8.46 -15.70 -16.63
CA GLU A 71 8.54 -14.24 -16.73
C GLU A 71 7.46 -13.55 -15.89
N LEU A 72 7.64 -12.25 -15.65
CA LEU A 72 6.63 -11.39 -15.01
C LEU A 72 5.63 -10.87 -16.03
N PRO A 73 4.37 -10.60 -15.64
CA PRO A 73 3.49 -9.72 -16.39
C PRO A 73 4.10 -8.34 -16.60
N ASP A 74 3.74 -7.66 -17.70
CA ASP A 74 4.28 -6.33 -18.03
C ASP A 74 3.98 -5.28 -16.96
N VAL A 75 2.83 -5.38 -16.32
CA VAL A 75 2.42 -4.54 -15.20
C VAL A 75 1.93 -5.41 -14.06
N ILE A 76 2.44 -5.17 -12.87
CA ILE A 76 2.03 -5.89 -11.66
C ILE A 76 1.45 -4.93 -10.62
N THR A 77 0.41 -5.38 -9.92
CA THR A 77 -0.09 -4.71 -8.73
C THR A 77 0.11 -5.59 -7.50
N VAL A 78 0.46 -5.00 -6.38
CA VAL A 78 0.64 -5.70 -5.11
C VAL A 78 -0.11 -4.99 -4.01
N ARG A 79 -0.55 -5.73 -3.01
CA ARG A 79 -1.28 -5.16 -1.87
C ARG A 79 -0.37 -4.41 -0.92
N ARG A 80 0.70 -5.07 -0.56
CA ARG A 80 1.70 -4.55 0.37
C ARG A 80 3.06 -4.77 -0.24
N PHE A 81 3.86 -3.76 -0.07
CA PHE A 81 5.25 -3.84 -0.38
C PHE A 81 5.96 -4.37 0.88
N SER A 82 6.52 -5.55 0.83
CA SER A 82 7.40 -6.06 1.88
C SER A 82 8.85 -5.90 1.46
N GLY A 83 9.76 -5.82 2.44
CA GLY A 83 11.19 -5.73 2.14
C GLY A 83 11.70 -6.90 1.30
N THR A 84 11.15 -8.09 1.51
CA THR A 84 11.51 -9.30 0.74
C THR A 84 11.03 -9.20 -0.71
N ASP A 85 9.75 -8.85 -0.93
CA ASP A 85 9.22 -8.68 -2.28
C ASP A 85 9.95 -7.59 -3.05
N ALA A 86 10.33 -6.51 -2.36
CA ALA A 86 11.12 -5.44 -2.94
C ALA A 86 12.46 -5.94 -3.46
N GLN A 87 13.16 -6.77 -2.68
CA GLN A 87 14.46 -7.29 -3.05
C GLN A 87 14.37 -8.31 -4.19
N ASP A 88 13.41 -9.21 -4.13
CA ASP A 88 13.26 -10.28 -5.11
C ASP A 88 12.78 -9.76 -6.47
N LEU A 89 11.91 -8.76 -6.50
CA LEU A 89 11.36 -8.18 -7.72
C LEU A 89 12.20 -7.02 -8.28
N GLN A 90 13.04 -6.38 -7.45
CA GLN A 90 13.84 -5.22 -7.86
C GLN A 90 14.57 -5.37 -9.20
N PRO A 91 15.20 -6.52 -9.53
CA PRO A 91 15.92 -6.69 -10.79
C PRO A 91 15.04 -6.63 -12.04
N TYR A 92 13.73 -6.81 -11.88
CA TYR A 92 12.77 -6.90 -12.99
C TYR A 92 11.96 -5.60 -13.17
N LEU A 93 12.07 -4.67 -12.22
CA LEU A 93 11.25 -3.48 -12.19
C LEU A 93 12.00 -2.28 -12.78
N MET A 94 11.27 -1.46 -13.53
CA MET A 94 11.81 -0.22 -14.09
C MET A 94 11.85 0.90 -13.04
N ASP A 95 12.83 1.79 -13.14
CA ASP A 95 12.87 3.03 -12.36
C ASP A 95 12.02 4.12 -13.01
N PHE A 96 11.08 4.66 -12.26
CA PHE A 96 10.18 5.73 -12.69
C PHE A 96 10.74 7.14 -12.47
N CYS A 97 11.91 7.32 -11.86
CA CYS A 97 12.45 8.64 -11.49
C CYS A 97 12.54 9.64 -12.66
N SER A 98 12.79 9.15 -13.88
CA SER A 98 12.89 9.97 -15.09
C SER A 98 11.57 10.21 -15.81
N TYR A 99 10.46 9.66 -15.33
CA TYR A 99 9.16 9.74 -16.00
C TYR A 99 8.26 10.80 -15.37
N ASP A 100 7.52 11.52 -16.20
CA ASP A 100 6.58 12.58 -15.79
C ASP A 100 5.52 12.09 -14.78
N VAL A 101 5.20 10.81 -14.78
CA VAL A 101 4.22 10.23 -13.88
C VAL A 101 4.57 10.49 -12.41
N VAL A 102 5.84 10.50 -12.06
CA VAL A 102 6.33 10.76 -10.70
C VAL A 102 5.91 12.15 -10.21
N SER A 103 5.87 13.15 -11.09
CA SER A 103 5.47 14.53 -10.75
C SER A 103 4.01 14.67 -10.34
N ARG A 104 3.18 13.66 -10.59
CA ARG A 104 1.75 13.63 -10.25
C ARG A 104 1.47 13.14 -8.84
N TYR A 105 2.48 12.62 -8.17
CA TYR A 105 2.40 12.10 -6.81
C TYR A 105 2.91 13.10 -5.79
N TYR A 106 2.36 13.06 -4.60
CA TYR A 106 2.95 13.78 -3.47
C TYR A 106 4.29 13.14 -3.08
N SER A 107 5.29 13.97 -2.82
CA SER A 107 6.64 13.52 -2.49
C SER A 107 6.68 12.58 -1.27
N TYR A 108 5.84 12.81 -0.27
CA TYR A 108 5.76 11.94 0.92
C TYR A 108 5.27 10.52 0.57
N ALA A 109 4.41 10.38 -0.43
CA ALA A 109 3.93 9.06 -0.86
C ALA A 109 5.02 8.28 -1.60
N LEU A 110 5.80 8.98 -2.44
CA LEU A 110 6.87 8.35 -3.20
C LEU A 110 8.10 8.01 -2.35
N GLN A 111 8.38 8.81 -1.33
CA GLN A 111 9.54 8.58 -0.46
C GLN A 111 9.48 7.20 0.20
N TYR A 112 8.30 6.68 0.44
CA TYR A 112 8.10 5.36 1.02
C TYR A 112 8.50 4.22 0.07
N TYR A 113 8.51 4.47 -1.24
CA TYR A 113 8.79 3.49 -2.29
C TYR A 113 10.18 3.64 -2.92
N LYS A 114 11.04 4.45 -2.34
CA LYS A 114 12.43 4.54 -2.76
C LYS A 114 13.22 3.35 -2.23
N ASN A 115 13.96 2.72 -3.14
CA ASN A 115 14.93 1.69 -2.76
C ASN A 115 16.25 2.31 -2.25
N SER A 116 17.23 1.46 -1.90
CA SER A 116 18.55 1.89 -1.43
C SER A 116 19.33 2.75 -2.44
N ASP A 117 19.03 2.61 -3.73
CA ASP A 117 19.68 3.33 -4.82
C ASP A 117 18.94 4.64 -5.17
N ASN A 118 17.92 4.99 -4.38
CA ASN A 118 17.02 6.13 -4.59
C ASN A 118 16.12 6.02 -5.83
N GLU A 119 15.97 4.86 -6.41
CA GLU A 119 15.04 4.60 -7.49
C GLU A 119 13.61 4.46 -6.97
N ILE A 120 12.64 4.82 -7.79
CA ILE A 120 11.20 4.65 -7.53
C ILE A 120 10.70 3.57 -8.49
N GLN A 121 10.54 2.36 -8.01
CA GLN A 121 10.10 1.22 -8.81
C GLN A 121 8.63 0.86 -8.59
N TRP A 122 8.00 1.49 -7.60
CA TRP A 122 6.59 1.28 -7.25
C TRP A 122 5.85 2.61 -7.18
N LEU A 123 4.62 2.61 -7.68
CA LEU A 123 3.74 3.76 -7.63
C LEU A 123 2.47 3.40 -6.86
N PRO A 124 2.09 4.19 -5.82
CA PRO A 124 0.86 3.92 -5.09
C PRO A 124 -0.38 4.15 -5.95
N VAL A 125 -1.25 3.15 -6.06
CA VAL A 125 -2.53 3.27 -6.76
C VAL A 125 -3.60 3.88 -5.86
N CYS A 126 -3.59 3.50 -4.57
CA CYS A 126 -4.51 4.02 -3.57
C CYS A 126 -3.86 3.98 -2.18
N GLY A 127 -4.42 4.74 -1.25
CA GLY A 127 -4.08 4.69 0.16
C GLY A 127 -5.31 4.36 1.00
N LEU A 128 -5.11 3.58 2.05
CA LEU A 128 -6.15 3.29 3.03
C LEU A 128 -5.82 4.05 4.33
N PRO A 129 -6.63 5.03 4.72
CA PRO A 129 -6.42 5.70 6.00
C PRO A 129 -6.82 4.75 7.14
N GLN A 130 -5.91 4.56 8.09
CA GLN A 130 -6.26 3.95 9.36
C GLN A 130 -6.77 5.05 10.29
N THR A 131 -8.00 4.90 10.78
CA THR A 131 -8.65 5.94 11.57
C THR A 131 -9.68 5.36 12.53
N ILE A 132 -10.03 6.14 13.55
CA ILE A 132 -11.15 5.85 14.43
C ILE A 132 -12.40 6.51 13.84
N ILE A 133 -13.43 5.71 13.59
CA ILE A 133 -14.71 6.20 13.08
C ILE A 133 -15.64 6.45 14.26
N ALA A 134 -16.10 7.71 14.40
CA ALA A 134 -17.04 8.08 15.45
C ALA A 134 -18.49 7.97 14.94
N ASN A 135 -19.34 7.30 15.72
CA ASN A 135 -20.79 7.32 15.47
C ASN A 135 -21.39 8.64 15.98
N LYS A 136 -21.44 9.63 15.10
CA LYS A 136 -21.90 10.99 15.45
C LYS A 136 -23.28 10.99 16.11
N THR A 137 -24.20 10.12 15.67
CA THR A 137 -25.56 10.05 16.24
C THR A 137 -25.53 9.67 17.73
N LEU A 138 -24.64 8.75 18.12
CA LEU A 138 -24.48 8.39 19.53
C LEU A 138 -23.86 9.53 20.34
N PHE A 139 -22.85 10.19 19.81
CA PHE A 139 -22.25 11.36 20.46
C PHE A 139 -23.29 12.46 20.71
N ASP A 140 -24.08 12.79 19.70
CA ASP A 140 -25.15 13.79 19.83
C ASP A 140 -26.24 13.36 20.84
N GLN A 141 -26.66 12.09 20.80
CA GLN A 141 -27.69 11.53 21.67
C GLN A 141 -27.32 11.63 23.16
N TYR A 142 -26.06 11.37 23.48
CA TYR A 142 -25.57 11.40 24.85
C TYR A 142 -24.93 12.73 25.26
N GLY A 143 -24.92 13.72 24.37
CA GLY A 143 -24.33 15.05 24.62
C GLY A 143 -22.82 14.98 24.83
N ILE A 144 -22.15 13.96 24.32
CA ILE A 144 -20.70 13.77 24.42
C ILE A 144 -20.04 14.46 23.22
N LYS A 145 -19.00 15.24 23.50
CA LYS A 145 -18.22 15.91 22.45
C LYS A 145 -17.34 14.90 21.71
N ILE A 146 -17.27 14.99 20.37
CA ILE A 146 -16.30 14.21 19.59
C ILE A 146 -14.88 14.60 20.00
N PRO A 147 -14.04 13.65 20.44
CA PRO A 147 -12.72 13.93 20.95
C PRO A 147 -11.75 14.41 19.87
N THR A 148 -10.82 15.28 20.25
CA THR A 148 -9.76 15.82 19.39
C THR A 148 -8.37 15.40 19.85
N ASN A 149 -8.26 14.75 20.99
CA ASN A 149 -7.01 14.24 21.54
C ASN A 149 -7.27 12.97 22.37
N TYR A 150 -6.20 12.30 22.78
CA TYR A 150 -6.28 11.03 23.49
C TYR A 150 -7.02 11.14 24.83
N GLN A 151 -6.80 12.20 25.60
CA GLN A 151 -7.46 12.38 26.90
C GLN A 151 -8.97 12.54 26.71
N GLU A 152 -9.41 13.41 25.81
CA GLU A 152 -10.84 13.56 25.47
C GLU A 152 -11.45 12.24 24.95
N TYR A 153 -10.68 11.45 24.20
CA TYR A 153 -11.09 10.12 23.76
C TYR A 153 -11.32 9.17 24.95
N ALA A 154 -10.40 9.12 25.89
CA ALA A 154 -10.54 8.28 27.09
C ALA A 154 -11.76 8.72 27.93
N GLU A 155 -11.95 10.02 28.10
CA GLU A 155 -13.11 10.60 28.81
C GLU A 155 -14.43 10.27 28.11
N ALA A 156 -14.49 10.37 26.78
CA ALA A 156 -15.66 9.99 25.99
C ALA A 156 -15.98 8.50 26.12
N CYS A 157 -14.96 7.66 26.07
CA CYS A 157 -15.10 6.21 26.30
C CYS A 157 -15.68 5.91 27.69
N GLN A 158 -15.20 6.58 28.72
CA GLN A 158 -15.72 6.42 30.08
C GLN A 158 -17.18 6.85 30.19
N GLN A 159 -17.54 7.98 29.60
CA GLN A 159 -18.93 8.46 29.60
C GLN A 159 -19.88 7.49 28.88
N PHE A 160 -19.50 6.94 27.74
CA PHE A 160 -20.31 5.90 27.07
C PHE A 160 -20.45 4.65 27.92
N TYR A 161 -19.36 4.20 28.55
CA TYR A 161 -19.38 3.03 29.43
C TYR A 161 -20.33 3.22 30.60
N GLU A 162 -20.32 4.38 31.27
CA GLU A 162 -21.24 4.73 32.36
C GLU A 162 -22.71 4.76 31.94
N ASN A 163 -22.98 5.05 30.66
CA ASN A 163 -24.31 4.98 30.06
C ASN A 163 -24.68 3.58 29.54
N GLY A 164 -23.87 2.55 29.82
CA GLY A 164 -24.12 1.18 29.37
C GLY A 164 -23.86 0.94 27.90
N ILE A 165 -23.18 1.85 27.21
CA ILE A 165 -22.80 1.74 25.80
C ILE A 165 -21.38 1.20 25.70
N LYS A 166 -21.16 0.20 24.84
CA LYS A 166 -19.81 -0.25 24.51
C LYS A 166 -19.05 0.88 23.79
N PRO A 167 -18.03 1.47 24.41
CA PRO A 167 -17.46 2.73 23.91
C PRO A 167 -16.59 2.54 22.66
N TYR A 168 -16.01 1.36 22.49
CA TYR A 168 -15.09 1.06 21.41
C TYR A 168 -15.29 -0.37 20.90
N SER A 169 -15.17 -0.55 19.60
CA SER A 169 -15.16 -1.87 18.97
C SER A 169 -14.06 -1.91 17.92
N MET A 170 -13.31 -2.98 17.93
CA MET A 170 -12.28 -3.26 16.94
C MET A 170 -12.38 -4.72 16.50
N ASP A 171 -11.93 -5.01 15.33
CA ASP A 171 -11.73 -6.37 14.87
C ASP A 171 -10.39 -6.88 15.43
N LEU A 172 -10.46 -7.92 16.23
CA LEU A 172 -9.30 -8.63 16.79
C LEU A 172 -9.43 -10.14 16.53
N ALA A 173 -10.29 -10.54 15.59
CA ALA A 173 -10.45 -11.95 15.26
C ALA A 173 -9.23 -12.51 14.53
N GLU A 174 -8.53 -11.64 13.80
CA GLU A 174 -7.33 -11.98 13.05
C GLU A 174 -6.11 -11.29 13.67
N ASP A 175 -4.98 -11.97 13.74
CA ASP A 175 -3.74 -11.44 14.34
C ASP A 175 -3.26 -10.15 13.66
N TRP A 176 -3.45 -10.02 12.35
CA TRP A 176 -3.06 -8.82 11.60
C TRP A 176 -3.86 -7.58 12.01
N SER A 177 -5.12 -7.72 12.42
CA SER A 177 -5.95 -6.60 12.89
C SER A 177 -5.37 -5.97 14.16
N ALA A 178 -4.84 -6.79 15.08
CA ALA A 178 -4.17 -6.30 16.28
C ALA A 178 -2.92 -5.47 15.92
N HIS A 179 -2.13 -5.93 14.94
CA HIS A 179 -0.97 -5.18 14.46
C HIS A 179 -1.36 -3.83 13.87
N GLU A 180 -2.42 -3.75 13.09
CA GLU A 180 -2.87 -2.48 12.50
C GLU A 180 -3.33 -1.48 13.57
N VAL A 181 -4.01 -1.95 14.62
CA VAL A 181 -4.41 -1.08 15.73
C VAL A 181 -3.19 -0.52 16.47
N ILE A 182 -2.20 -1.37 16.75
CA ILE A 182 -0.96 -0.93 17.38
C ILE A 182 -0.22 0.07 16.50
N GLN A 183 -0.10 -0.20 15.20
CA GLN A 183 0.54 0.70 14.25
C GLN A 183 -0.18 2.05 14.19
N ALA A 184 -1.50 2.06 14.13
CA ALA A 184 -2.28 3.29 14.10
C ALA A 184 -2.11 4.11 15.39
N GLY A 185 -2.14 3.46 16.55
CA GLY A 185 -1.92 4.11 17.86
C GLY A 185 -0.51 4.64 18.03
N ALA A 186 0.47 3.97 17.47
CA ALA A 186 1.89 4.29 17.61
C ALA A 186 2.47 5.08 16.41
N ILE A 187 1.64 5.56 15.50
CA ILE A 187 2.09 6.20 14.25
C ILE A 187 3.04 7.38 14.51
N GLY A 188 2.79 8.16 15.57
CA GLY A 188 3.64 9.27 15.97
C GLY A 188 5.06 8.85 16.30
N GLU A 189 5.21 7.73 17.00
CA GLU A 189 6.52 7.15 17.33
C GLU A 189 7.21 6.58 16.09
N PHE A 190 6.48 5.82 15.25
CA PHE A 190 7.03 5.23 14.04
C PHE A 190 7.43 6.26 12.97
N THR A 191 6.82 7.44 12.97
CA THR A 191 7.15 8.54 12.04
C THR A 191 8.12 9.57 12.63
N SER A 192 8.52 9.42 13.90
CA SER A 192 9.61 10.20 14.50
C SER A 192 10.96 9.86 13.85
N LEU A 193 11.97 10.69 14.07
CA LEU A 193 13.33 10.39 13.56
C LEU A 193 13.86 9.06 14.08
N ASP A 194 13.68 8.79 15.36
CA ASP A 194 14.07 7.50 15.98
C ASP A 194 13.30 6.33 15.34
N GLY A 195 12.00 6.51 15.06
CA GLY A 195 11.18 5.50 14.44
C GLY A 195 11.55 5.21 12.99
N ILE A 196 11.94 6.25 12.24
CA ILE A 196 12.45 6.11 10.88
C ILE A 196 13.78 5.37 10.88
N GLU A 197 14.69 5.72 11.79
CA GLU A 197 15.98 5.06 11.94
C GLU A 197 15.81 3.60 12.35
N TRP A 198 14.91 3.33 13.31
CA TRP A 198 14.60 1.97 13.73
C TRP A 198 14.06 1.10 12.57
N ARG A 199 13.11 1.62 11.78
CA ARG A 199 12.56 0.90 10.61
C ARG A 199 13.63 0.60 9.57
N SER A 200 14.45 1.59 9.24
CA SER A 200 15.55 1.44 8.30
C SER A 200 16.56 0.38 8.78
N SER A 201 16.85 0.36 10.08
CA SER A 201 17.72 -0.65 10.69
C SER A 201 17.07 -2.04 10.68
N ALA A 202 15.74 -2.12 10.90
CA ALA A 202 14.99 -3.37 10.87
C ALA A 202 14.99 -4.01 9.47
N GLU A 203 14.89 -3.18 8.43
CA GLU A 203 14.91 -3.64 7.04
C GLU A 203 16.29 -4.10 6.57
N THR A 204 17.36 -3.51 7.11
CA THR A 204 18.73 -3.76 6.65
C THR A 204 19.53 -4.70 7.53
N SER A 205 19.12 -4.88 8.80
CA SER A 205 19.89 -5.67 9.74
C SER A 205 19.47 -7.14 9.76
N SER A 206 20.41 -8.00 9.65
CA SER A 206 20.32 -9.46 9.79
C SER A 206 19.94 -9.93 11.23
N GLY A 207 18.89 -9.34 11.83
CA GLY A 207 18.31 -9.81 13.08
C GLY A 207 18.81 -9.14 14.37
N GLU A 208 19.47 -7.98 14.29
CA GLU A 208 19.94 -7.25 15.48
C GLU A 208 18.92 -6.26 16.07
N VAL A 209 17.74 -6.13 15.45
CA VAL A 209 16.70 -5.23 15.93
C VAL A 209 16.04 -5.78 17.18
N LYS A 210 16.04 -4.99 18.25
CA LYS A 210 15.46 -5.37 19.54
C LYS A 210 14.14 -4.65 19.75
N PHE A 211 13.15 -5.39 20.29
CA PHE A 211 11.85 -4.85 20.68
C PHE A 211 11.83 -4.35 22.14
N ASP A 212 12.93 -4.39 22.85
CA ASP A 212 13.06 -3.95 24.24
C ASP A 212 13.74 -2.58 24.40
N ASP A 213 14.03 -1.91 23.28
CA ASP A 213 14.65 -0.59 23.29
C ASP A 213 13.66 0.59 23.45
N GLY A 214 14.20 1.81 23.43
CA GLY A 214 13.47 3.03 23.79
C GLY A 214 12.21 3.31 22.99
N LEU A 215 12.17 2.99 21.68
CA LEU A 215 11.00 3.20 20.82
C LEU A 215 9.80 2.37 21.29
N TRP A 216 9.99 1.08 21.44
CA TRP A 216 8.94 0.15 21.83
C TRP A 216 8.47 0.38 23.28
N LYS A 217 9.35 0.79 24.17
CA LYS A 217 8.95 1.20 25.53
C LYS A 217 7.99 2.40 25.48
N ARG A 218 8.24 3.39 24.62
CA ARG A 218 7.32 4.54 24.49
C ARG A 218 5.97 4.16 23.91
N ILE A 219 5.94 3.18 22.98
CA ILE A 219 4.69 2.70 22.37
C ILE A 219 3.80 1.98 23.37
N PHE A 220 4.38 1.22 24.31
CA PHE A 220 3.64 0.39 25.27
C PHE A 220 3.60 0.96 26.70
N SER A 221 4.08 2.17 26.95
CA SER A 221 3.96 2.86 28.22
C SER A 221 2.75 3.78 28.28
#